data_3143ab5f3af1cdca70816e2dfe4418b3
#
_entry.id   3143ab5f3af1cdca70816e2dfe4418b3
#
_cell.length_a   1.000
_cell.length_b   1.000
_cell.length_c   1.000
_cell.angle_alpha   90.00
_cell.angle_beta   90.00
_cell.angle_gamma   90.00
#
_symmetry.space_group_name_H-M   'P 1'
#
loop_
_entity.id
_entity.type
_entity.pdbx_description
1 polymer ?
#
loop_
_entity_poly.entity_id
_entity_poly.type
_entity_poly.pdbx_seq_one_letter_code
_entity_poly.pdbx_strand_id
1 'polypeptide(L)'
;MSQNKIVTPLRSIQEVKPDTFIFEKHHALSPETCKLAIERFAQCGDEQYEGRIGQNVGKDRSIKKTTDLVVSGKPHWKDIDQALFRSLGKAVFEFRETYPYFKGPFKDMGYGIQRYTAGEHYHWHIDGGSHDFSQRQLVALWYLNDVPGPGGETEFLYQNVKIKPEQGKLVLFPPFWTHEHRAVTLQQGEKYIATTWVVFA
;
A
#
# COMPACT_ATOMS: atom_id res chain seq x y z
N MET A 1 35.66 12.12 -30.41
CA MET A 1 34.98 10.86 -30.02
C MET A 1 33.90 11.19 -29.02
N SER A 2 32.65 11.22 -29.48
CA SER A 2 31.48 11.56 -28.67
C SER A 2 31.13 10.33 -27.82
N GLN A 3 31.24 10.45 -26.50
CA GLN A 3 30.74 9.43 -25.57
C GLN A 3 29.22 9.46 -25.60
N ASN A 4 28.61 8.48 -26.25
CA ASN A 4 27.18 8.20 -26.09
C ASN A 4 26.93 7.86 -24.61
N LYS A 5 26.46 8.83 -23.84
CA LYS A 5 25.86 8.56 -22.53
C LYS A 5 24.63 7.68 -22.80
N ILE A 6 24.74 6.42 -22.44
CA ILE A 6 23.58 5.53 -22.33
C ILE A 6 22.69 6.15 -21.26
N VAL A 7 21.63 6.82 -21.67
CA VAL A 7 20.59 7.28 -20.77
C VAL A 7 19.81 6.03 -20.38
N THR A 8 20.15 5.46 -19.22
CA THR A 8 19.33 4.41 -18.60
C THR A 8 17.94 5.00 -18.40
N PRO A 9 16.86 4.37 -18.91
CA PRO A 9 15.51 4.86 -18.64
C PRO A 9 15.33 5.02 -17.13
N LEU A 10 14.87 6.17 -16.69
CA LEU A 10 14.51 6.39 -15.29
C LEU A 10 13.51 5.30 -14.90
N ARG A 11 13.91 4.39 -14.02
CA ARG A 11 13.00 3.41 -13.45
C ARG A 11 11.89 4.16 -12.75
N SER A 12 10.65 3.84 -13.04
CA SER A 12 9.52 4.54 -12.42
C SER A 12 9.31 4.12 -10.96
N ILE A 13 9.85 2.95 -10.55
CA ILE A 13 9.89 2.53 -9.15
C ILE A 13 11.29 2.78 -8.58
N GLN A 14 11.37 3.41 -7.42
CA GLN A 14 12.63 3.79 -6.79
C GLN A 14 12.66 3.35 -5.34
N GLU A 15 13.81 2.87 -4.89
CA GLU A 15 14.04 2.64 -3.47
C GLU A 15 14.11 3.98 -2.73
N VAL A 16 13.35 4.10 -1.64
CA VAL A 16 13.23 5.35 -0.86
C VAL A 16 14.57 5.79 -0.28
N LYS A 17 15.37 4.80 0.15
CA LYS A 17 16.72 4.99 0.68
C LYS A 17 17.49 3.69 0.41
N PRO A 18 18.76 3.74 0.03
CA PRO A 18 19.56 2.54 -0.24
C PRO A 18 19.48 1.50 0.87
N ASP A 19 19.35 0.23 0.49
CA ASP A 19 19.35 -0.94 1.38
C ASP A 19 18.18 -1.01 2.36
N THR A 20 17.12 -0.23 2.12
CA THR A 20 15.89 -0.29 2.94
C THR A 20 14.88 -1.31 2.43
N PHE A 21 14.97 -1.72 1.16
CA PHE A 21 14.00 -2.58 0.47
C PHE A 21 12.57 -2.01 0.47
N ILE A 22 12.44 -0.71 0.65
CA ILE A 22 11.18 0.03 0.58
C ILE A 22 11.20 0.84 -0.71
N PHE A 23 10.23 0.59 -1.57
CA PHE A 23 10.16 1.20 -2.90
C PHE A 23 8.93 2.06 -3.04
N GLU A 24 9.07 3.20 -3.69
CA GLU A 24 7.96 4.06 -4.05
C GLU A 24 7.87 4.27 -5.56
N LYS A 25 6.64 4.44 -6.02
CA LYS A 25 6.31 4.80 -7.40
C LYS A 25 5.28 5.90 -7.39
N HIS A 26 5.71 7.11 -7.77
CA HIS A 26 4.83 8.26 -7.92
C HIS A 26 3.88 8.04 -9.11
N HIS A 27 2.69 8.60 -9.04
CA HIS A 27 1.67 8.53 -10.10
C HIS A 27 1.34 7.09 -10.55
N ALA A 28 1.42 6.13 -9.63
CA ALA A 28 1.07 4.74 -9.90
C ALA A 28 -0.43 4.53 -10.14
N LEU A 29 -1.26 5.43 -9.60
CA LEU A 29 -2.68 5.59 -9.93
C LEU A 29 -2.93 7.02 -10.42
N SER A 30 -3.89 7.20 -11.33
CA SER A 30 -4.27 8.53 -11.76
C SER A 30 -5.08 9.27 -10.69
N PRO A 31 -5.03 10.62 -10.64
CA PRO A 31 -5.85 11.40 -9.73
C PRO A 31 -7.35 11.11 -9.85
N GLU A 32 -7.84 10.86 -11.07
CA GLU A 32 -9.24 10.52 -11.35
C GLU A 32 -9.62 9.18 -10.70
N THR A 33 -8.76 8.16 -10.81
CA THR A 33 -8.98 6.86 -10.16
C THR A 33 -9.00 7.00 -8.64
N CYS A 34 -8.07 7.75 -8.09
CA CYS A 34 -8.02 8.01 -6.64
C CYS A 34 -9.28 8.71 -6.14
N LYS A 35 -9.70 9.77 -6.84
CA LYS A 35 -10.92 10.51 -6.51
C LYS A 35 -12.15 9.63 -6.58
N LEU A 36 -12.30 8.86 -7.66
CA LEU A 36 -13.43 7.95 -7.85
C LEU A 36 -13.49 6.89 -6.73
N ALA A 37 -12.34 6.36 -6.32
CA ALA A 37 -12.26 5.38 -5.23
C ALA A 37 -12.75 5.98 -3.89
N ILE A 38 -12.36 7.22 -3.57
CA ILE A 38 -12.78 7.91 -2.34
C ILE A 38 -14.26 8.25 -2.38
N GLU A 39 -14.77 8.79 -3.50
CA GLU A 39 -16.19 9.13 -3.66
C GLU A 39 -17.08 7.89 -3.52
N ARG A 40 -16.68 6.78 -4.15
CA ARG A 40 -17.41 5.51 -4.06
C ARG A 40 -17.34 4.91 -2.66
N PHE A 41 -16.18 5.01 -1.99
CA PHE A 41 -16.07 4.61 -0.59
C PHE A 41 -17.08 5.37 0.29
N ALA A 42 -17.21 6.68 0.11
CA ALA A 42 -18.16 7.50 0.87
C ALA A 42 -19.63 7.13 0.58
N GLN A 43 -19.94 6.69 -0.64
CA GLN A 43 -21.30 6.29 -1.05
C GLN A 43 -21.68 4.87 -0.57
N CYS A 44 -20.71 4.00 -0.31
CA CYS A 44 -20.93 2.60 0.09
C CYS A 44 -20.78 2.42 1.61
N GLY A 45 -21.46 3.24 2.41
CA GLY A 45 -21.37 3.19 3.87
C GLY A 45 -21.83 1.86 4.50
N ASP A 46 -22.76 1.17 3.86
CA ASP A 46 -23.25 -0.15 4.25
C ASP A 46 -22.25 -1.29 4.04
N GLU A 47 -21.23 -1.07 3.22
CA GLU A 47 -20.15 -2.01 2.97
C GLU A 47 -18.93 -1.79 3.89
N GLN A 48 -18.91 -0.69 4.63
CA GLN A 48 -17.81 -0.31 5.51
C GLN A 48 -17.86 -1.09 6.82
N TYR A 49 -16.69 -1.35 7.36
CA TYR A 49 -16.54 -2.01 8.65
C TYR A 49 -15.34 -1.45 9.42
N GLU A 50 -15.36 -1.62 10.73
CA GLU A 50 -14.24 -1.26 11.60
C GLU A 50 -13.01 -2.11 11.28
N GLY A 51 -11.84 -1.47 11.20
CA GLY A 51 -10.57 -2.11 10.90
C GLY A 51 -10.29 -3.33 11.77
N ARG A 52 -9.77 -4.38 11.15
CA ARG A 52 -9.54 -5.70 11.77
C ARG A 52 -8.06 -6.02 11.78
N ILE A 53 -7.64 -6.86 12.73
CA ILE A 53 -6.27 -7.32 12.91
C ILE A 53 -6.22 -8.86 12.94
N GLY A 54 -5.15 -9.42 12.36
CA GLY A 54 -4.89 -10.87 12.36
C GLY A 54 -5.90 -11.68 11.55
N GLN A 55 -5.69 -13.00 11.51
CA GLN A 55 -6.54 -13.94 10.79
C GLN A 55 -7.90 -14.15 11.46
N ASN A 56 -7.94 -14.10 12.79
CA ASN A 56 -9.17 -14.29 13.58
C ASN A 56 -10.09 -13.06 13.56
N VAL A 57 -9.80 -12.09 12.70
CA VAL A 57 -10.64 -10.89 12.47
C VAL A 57 -10.91 -10.13 13.79
N GLY A 58 -9.91 -10.14 14.67
CA GLY A 58 -9.98 -9.43 15.95
C GLY A 58 -10.13 -7.93 15.75
N LYS A 59 -10.84 -7.31 16.68
CA LYS A 59 -10.96 -5.85 16.77
C LYS A 59 -10.27 -5.39 18.04
N ASP A 60 -9.25 -4.56 17.88
CA ASP A 60 -8.60 -3.88 19.00
C ASP A 60 -8.28 -2.45 18.57
N ARG A 61 -9.08 -1.52 19.05
CA ARG A 61 -8.97 -0.09 18.71
C ARG A 61 -7.71 0.55 19.28
N SER A 62 -7.04 -0.06 20.24
CA SER A 62 -5.73 0.40 20.72
C SER A 62 -4.62 0.08 19.72
N ILE A 63 -4.81 -0.96 18.91
CA ILE A 63 -3.86 -1.39 17.88
C ILE A 63 -4.22 -0.77 16.53
N LYS A 64 -5.49 -0.93 16.08
CA LYS A 64 -5.95 -0.41 14.78
C LYS A 64 -7.29 0.30 14.93
N LYS A 65 -7.30 1.56 14.52
CA LYS A 65 -8.51 2.36 14.45
C LYS A 65 -8.64 2.94 13.04
N THR A 66 -9.51 2.35 12.23
CA THR A 66 -9.76 2.68 10.82
C THR A 66 -11.16 2.30 10.43
N THR A 67 -11.64 2.83 9.31
CA THR A 67 -12.82 2.31 8.60
C THR A 67 -12.35 1.66 7.32
N ASP A 68 -12.67 0.39 7.14
CA ASP A 68 -12.18 -0.44 6.04
C ASP A 68 -13.34 -0.87 5.11
N LEU A 69 -13.02 -1.16 3.84
CA LEU A 69 -13.95 -1.69 2.84
C LEU A 69 -13.21 -2.61 1.88
N VAL A 70 -13.80 -3.77 1.55
CA VAL A 70 -13.28 -4.69 0.53
C VAL A 70 -13.74 -4.25 -0.84
N VAL A 71 -12.79 -4.08 -1.76
CA VAL A 71 -13.01 -3.70 -3.16
C VAL A 71 -13.25 -4.92 -4.03
N SER A 72 -12.37 -5.92 -3.95
CA SER A 72 -12.36 -7.05 -4.87
C SER A 72 -13.58 -7.96 -4.73
N GLY A 73 -13.96 -8.57 -5.85
CA GLY A 73 -15.10 -9.48 -5.92
C GLY A 73 -16.46 -8.80 -6.05
N LYS A 74 -16.53 -7.48 -6.09
CA LYS A 74 -17.77 -6.70 -6.19
C LYS A 74 -17.92 -6.07 -7.58
N PRO A 75 -19.02 -6.30 -8.29
CA PRO A 75 -19.20 -5.80 -9.68
C PRO A 75 -19.05 -4.29 -9.82
N HIS A 76 -19.57 -3.51 -8.88
CA HIS A 76 -19.54 -2.05 -8.91
C HIS A 76 -18.18 -1.45 -8.51
N TRP A 77 -17.21 -2.28 -8.08
CA TRP A 77 -15.83 -1.89 -7.82
C TRP A 77 -14.84 -2.36 -8.89
N LYS A 78 -15.32 -3.07 -9.92
CA LYS A 78 -14.48 -3.75 -10.92
C LYS A 78 -13.48 -2.83 -11.63
N ASP A 79 -13.86 -1.60 -11.93
CA ASP A 79 -13.00 -0.60 -12.58
C ASP A 79 -11.81 -0.19 -11.69
N ILE A 80 -12.05 0.03 -10.40
CA ILE A 80 -11.01 0.37 -9.41
C ILE A 80 -10.14 -0.85 -9.13
N ASP A 81 -10.74 -2.03 -8.95
CA ASP A 81 -10.03 -3.30 -8.79
C ASP A 81 -9.05 -3.53 -9.95
N GLN A 82 -9.50 -3.38 -11.19
CA GLN A 82 -8.65 -3.50 -12.37
C GLN A 82 -7.58 -2.42 -12.48
N ALA A 83 -7.84 -1.19 -12.02
CA ALA A 83 -6.84 -0.14 -12.01
C ALA A 83 -5.71 -0.45 -11.02
N LEU A 84 -6.05 -0.92 -9.82
CA LEU A 84 -5.11 -1.38 -8.79
C LEU A 84 -4.29 -2.58 -9.31
N PHE A 85 -4.96 -3.57 -9.91
CA PHE A 85 -4.31 -4.74 -10.50
C PHE A 85 -3.26 -4.35 -11.56
N ARG A 86 -3.63 -3.48 -12.51
CA ARG A 86 -2.68 -3.00 -13.54
C ARG A 86 -1.53 -2.21 -12.95
N SER A 87 -1.80 -1.39 -11.94
CA SER A 87 -0.78 -0.62 -11.23
C SER A 87 0.21 -1.53 -10.52
N LEU A 88 -0.30 -2.54 -9.79
CA LEU A 88 0.52 -3.56 -9.12
C LEU A 88 1.39 -4.32 -10.11
N GLY A 89 0.80 -4.81 -11.19
CA GLY A 89 1.50 -5.60 -12.23
C GLY A 89 2.69 -4.85 -12.81
N LYS A 90 2.53 -3.57 -13.12
CA LYS A 90 3.64 -2.71 -13.59
C LYS A 90 4.73 -2.57 -12.54
N ALA A 91 4.36 -2.29 -11.29
CA ALA A 91 5.33 -2.09 -10.22
C ALA A 91 6.11 -3.38 -9.88
N VAL A 92 5.44 -4.53 -9.84
CA VAL A 92 6.08 -5.84 -9.62
C VAL A 92 6.99 -6.21 -10.79
N PHE A 93 6.60 -5.88 -12.03
CA PHE A 93 7.45 -6.09 -13.20
C PHE A 93 8.76 -5.29 -13.07
N GLU A 94 8.69 -4.00 -12.76
CA GLU A 94 9.86 -3.13 -12.56
C GLU A 94 10.71 -3.57 -11.36
N PHE A 95 10.06 -3.99 -10.26
CA PHE A 95 10.75 -4.54 -9.09
C PHE A 95 11.59 -5.77 -9.43
N ARG A 96 11.06 -6.66 -10.27
CA ARG A 96 11.77 -7.86 -10.73
C ARG A 96 12.99 -7.57 -11.59
N GLU A 97 13.06 -6.44 -12.26
CA GLU A 97 14.27 -6.03 -12.98
C GLU A 97 15.43 -5.74 -12.02
N THR A 98 15.12 -5.28 -10.81
CA THR A 98 16.12 -5.08 -9.74
C THR A 98 16.47 -6.38 -9.04
N TYR A 99 15.46 -7.24 -8.81
CA TYR A 99 15.59 -8.50 -8.08
C TYR A 99 15.21 -9.70 -8.96
N PRO A 100 16.12 -10.18 -9.83
CA PRO A 100 15.80 -11.21 -10.82
C PRO A 100 15.45 -12.58 -10.21
N TYR A 101 15.81 -12.80 -8.94
CA TYR A 101 15.42 -13.99 -8.18
C TYR A 101 14.05 -13.89 -7.53
N PHE A 102 13.43 -12.71 -7.52
CA PHE A 102 12.02 -12.57 -7.14
C PHE A 102 11.13 -13.10 -8.29
N LYS A 103 10.97 -14.41 -8.30
CA LYS A 103 10.27 -15.15 -9.37
C LYS A 103 8.95 -15.71 -8.88
N GLY A 104 7.91 -15.46 -9.67
CA GLY A 104 6.59 -16.04 -9.45
C GLY A 104 6.46 -17.50 -9.89
N PRO A 105 5.24 -17.96 -10.07
CA PRO A 105 4.05 -17.11 -10.30
C PRO A 105 3.54 -16.42 -9.04
N PHE A 106 3.06 -15.18 -9.22
CA PHE A 106 2.45 -14.37 -8.15
C PHE A 106 1.01 -14.03 -8.47
N LYS A 107 0.23 -13.80 -7.42
CA LYS A 107 -1.11 -13.21 -7.46
C LYS A 107 -1.25 -12.18 -6.35
N ASP A 108 -2.25 -11.32 -6.45
CA ASP A 108 -2.70 -10.48 -5.34
C ASP A 108 -3.69 -11.24 -4.44
N MET A 109 -3.96 -10.68 -3.27
CA MET A 109 -4.96 -11.20 -2.34
C MET A 109 -6.30 -10.44 -2.40
N GLY A 110 -6.57 -9.74 -3.52
CA GLY A 110 -7.65 -8.77 -3.61
C GLY A 110 -7.29 -7.46 -2.93
N TYR A 111 -8.12 -6.43 -3.13
CA TYR A 111 -7.88 -5.06 -2.69
C TYR A 111 -8.89 -4.62 -1.65
N GLY A 112 -8.42 -3.84 -0.70
CA GLY A 112 -9.24 -3.14 0.26
C GLY A 112 -8.87 -1.67 0.35
N ILE A 113 -9.83 -0.82 0.74
CA ILE A 113 -9.60 0.59 1.06
C ILE A 113 -9.73 0.77 2.56
N GLN A 114 -8.84 1.57 3.14
CA GLN A 114 -8.87 1.96 4.54
C GLN A 114 -8.91 3.49 4.63
N ARG A 115 -9.85 4.00 5.40
CA ARG A 115 -9.93 5.41 5.76
C ARG A 115 -9.45 5.62 7.19
N TYR A 116 -8.67 6.66 7.38
CA TYR A 116 -8.28 7.20 8.68
C TYR A 116 -8.84 8.61 8.81
N THR A 117 -9.42 8.93 9.95
CA THR A 117 -9.80 10.29 10.36
C THR A 117 -8.92 10.78 11.51
N ALA A 118 -9.08 12.02 11.94
CA ALA A 118 -8.28 12.57 13.05
C ALA A 118 -8.37 11.69 14.30
N GLY A 119 -7.21 11.39 14.90
CA GLY A 119 -7.06 10.49 16.05
C GLY A 119 -6.98 8.99 15.67
N GLU A 120 -7.09 8.65 14.39
CA GLU A 120 -7.01 7.26 13.96
C GLU A 120 -5.58 6.86 13.55
N HIS A 121 -5.27 5.58 13.71
CA HIS A 121 -3.92 5.04 13.58
C HIS A 121 -3.95 3.53 13.30
N TYR A 122 -2.79 3.00 12.94
CA TYR A 122 -2.47 1.57 13.04
C TYR A 122 -1.10 1.46 13.72
N HIS A 123 -1.06 0.85 14.89
CA HIS A 123 0.15 0.74 15.72
C HIS A 123 1.22 -0.11 15.02
N TRP A 124 2.41 -0.22 15.61
CA TRP A 124 3.51 -1.04 15.13
C TRP A 124 3.06 -2.47 14.88
N HIS A 125 3.29 -2.98 13.67
CA HIS A 125 2.89 -4.31 13.23
C HIS A 125 3.74 -4.78 12.05
N ILE A 126 3.59 -6.06 11.75
CA ILE A 126 4.10 -6.70 10.53
C ILE A 126 2.92 -7.32 9.78
N ASP A 127 3.07 -7.45 8.48
CA ASP A 127 2.02 -8.02 7.61
C ASP A 127 2.22 -9.50 7.28
N GLY A 128 3.37 -10.06 7.64
CA GLY A 128 3.75 -11.44 7.36
C GLY A 128 4.61 -12.03 8.47
N GLY A 129 5.27 -13.19 8.20
CA GLY A 129 6.20 -13.79 9.15
C GLY A 129 5.56 -14.71 10.19
N SER A 130 4.23 -14.92 10.14
CA SER A 130 3.54 -15.97 10.85
C SER A 130 3.18 -17.12 9.89
N HIS A 131 2.84 -18.29 10.44
CA HIS A 131 2.39 -19.43 9.65
C HIS A 131 1.22 -19.05 8.72
N ASP A 132 0.25 -18.34 9.24
CA ASP A 132 -0.99 -17.96 8.54
C ASP A 132 -0.77 -16.99 7.38
N PHE A 133 0.31 -16.18 7.44
CA PHE A 133 0.67 -15.19 6.45
C PHE A 133 1.97 -15.49 5.71
N SER A 134 2.44 -16.75 5.79
CA SER A 134 3.72 -17.19 5.22
C SER A 134 3.82 -17.04 3.70
N GLN A 135 2.69 -16.99 2.99
CA GLN A 135 2.64 -16.82 1.54
C GLN A 135 2.86 -15.37 1.08
N ARG A 136 2.77 -14.40 1.99
CA ARG A 136 2.96 -12.99 1.64
C ARG A 136 4.41 -12.69 1.34
N GLN A 137 4.67 -12.07 0.18
CA GLN A 137 6.00 -11.75 -0.31
C GLN A 137 6.27 -10.24 -0.35
N LEU A 138 5.27 -9.44 -0.70
CA LEU A 138 5.32 -7.98 -0.67
C LEU A 138 3.98 -7.43 -0.18
N VAL A 139 4.05 -6.30 0.49
CA VAL A 139 2.91 -5.39 0.72
C VAL A 139 2.89 -4.39 -0.41
N ALA A 140 1.71 -4.09 -0.92
CA ALA A 140 1.46 -2.98 -1.82
C ALA A 140 0.44 -2.03 -1.18
N LEU A 141 0.82 -0.76 -1.02
CA LEU A 141 0.01 0.28 -0.42
C LEU A 141 -0.03 1.49 -1.35
N TRP A 142 -1.23 1.94 -1.75
CA TRP A 142 -1.44 3.19 -2.50
C TRP A 142 -2.02 4.25 -1.59
N TYR A 143 -1.48 5.45 -1.63
CA TYR A 143 -2.15 6.62 -1.07
C TYR A 143 -3.13 7.19 -2.09
N LEU A 144 -4.39 7.35 -1.70
CA LEU A 144 -5.44 7.83 -2.60
C LEU A 144 -5.63 9.35 -2.54
N ASN A 145 -5.06 10.01 -1.53
CA ASN A 145 -5.08 11.45 -1.39
C ASN A 145 -3.81 11.98 -0.72
N ASP A 146 -3.57 13.25 -0.89
CA ASP A 146 -2.58 13.98 -0.13
C ASP A 146 -3.06 14.18 1.31
N VAL A 147 -2.13 14.13 2.25
CA VAL A 147 -2.37 14.48 3.64
C VAL A 147 -1.43 15.60 4.03
N PRO A 148 -1.95 16.79 4.33
CA PRO A 148 -1.10 17.95 4.62
C PRO A 148 -0.27 17.79 5.88
N GLY A 149 -0.67 16.87 6.77
CA GLY A 149 -0.06 16.63 8.08
C GLY A 149 -0.57 17.58 9.15
N PRO A 150 -0.03 17.46 10.38
CA PRO A 150 0.92 16.44 10.81
C PRO A 150 0.27 15.06 10.99
N GLY A 151 1.08 14.02 10.90
CA GLY A 151 0.66 12.62 11.01
C GLY A 151 0.19 12.02 9.68
N GLY A 152 -0.22 10.78 9.71
CA GLY A 152 -0.69 10.02 8.54
C GLY A 152 0.40 9.31 7.75
N GLU A 153 1.69 9.53 8.04
CA GLU A 153 2.81 8.86 7.40
C GLU A 153 2.77 7.35 7.65
N THR A 154 3.34 6.57 6.73
CA THR A 154 3.75 5.19 7.00
C THR A 154 5.19 5.22 7.49
N GLU A 155 5.42 4.82 8.73
CA GLU A 155 6.72 4.85 9.40
C GLU A 155 7.25 3.44 9.57
N PHE A 156 8.53 3.24 9.20
CA PHE A 156 9.27 1.98 9.32
C PHE A 156 10.30 2.09 10.44
N LEU A 157 10.24 1.15 11.40
CA LEU A 157 11.03 1.20 12.62
C LEU A 157 12.53 1.05 12.35
N TYR A 158 12.92 -0.06 11.74
CA TYR A 158 14.33 -0.43 11.59
C TYR A 158 15.04 0.34 10.47
N GLN A 159 14.32 0.76 9.44
CA GLN A 159 14.87 1.54 8.33
C GLN A 159 14.98 3.04 8.65
N ASN A 160 14.31 3.49 9.71
CA ASN A 160 14.18 4.91 10.05
C ASN A 160 13.70 5.74 8.84
N VAL A 161 12.59 5.27 8.25
CA VAL A 161 11.95 5.86 7.07
C VAL A 161 10.52 6.25 7.44
N LYS A 162 10.10 7.44 6.99
CA LYS A 162 8.71 7.90 7.03
C LYS A 162 8.29 8.28 5.62
N ILE A 163 7.23 7.64 5.13
CA ILE A 163 6.67 7.93 3.81
C ILE A 163 5.43 8.79 3.98
N LYS A 164 5.50 9.99 3.42
CA LYS A 164 4.39 10.93 3.42
C LYS A 164 3.32 10.50 2.40
N PRO A 165 2.03 10.51 2.77
CA PRO A 165 0.95 10.32 1.83
C PRO A 165 1.00 11.34 0.68
N GLU A 166 0.88 10.82 -0.54
CA GLU A 166 0.84 11.59 -1.78
C GLU A 166 -0.10 10.88 -2.74
N GLN A 167 -1.05 11.60 -3.31
CA GLN A 167 -2.06 11.03 -4.18
C GLN A 167 -1.46 10.24 -5.34
N GLY A 168 -1.91 9.01 -5.50
CA GLY A 168 -1.48 8.10 -6.57
C GLY A 168 -0.14 7.41 -6.32
N LYS A 169 0.56 7.69 -5.21
CA LYS A 169 1.83 7.02 -4.86
C LYS A 169 1.57 5.59 -4.40
N LEU A 170 2.32 4.65 -4.96
CA LEU A 170 2.42 3.26 -4.50
C LEU A 170 3.69 3.10 -3.68
N VAL A 171 3.59 2.33 -2.60
CA VAL A 171 4.73 1.83 -1.81
C VAL A 171 4.72 0.32 -1.84
N LEU A 172 5.89 -0.29 -2.14
CA LEU A 172 6.14 -1.73 -2.06
C LEU A 172 7.20 -2.00 -1.00
N PHE A 173 6.97 -2.99 -0.15
CA PHE A 173 7.95 -3.40 0.86
C PHE A 173 7.72 -4.85 1.32
N PRO A 174 8.74 -5.54 1.87
CA PRO A 174 8.59 -6.87 2.44
C PRO A 174 7.63 -6.88 3.64
N PRO A 175 6.80 -7.93 3.81
CA PRO A 175 5.81 -8.00 4.87
C PRO A 175 6.38 -8.46 6.23
N PHE A 176 7.67 -8.77 6.29
CA PHE A 176 8.29 -9.53 7.38
C PHE A 176 8.67 -8.67 8.58
N TRP A 177 9.12 -9.33 9.66
CA TRP A 177 9.63 -8.75 10.90
C TRP A 177 10.77 -7.75 10.70
N THR A 178 11.46 -7.77 9.56
CA THR A 178 12.44 -6.77 9.17
C THR A 178 11.83 -5.41 8.82
N HIS A 179 10.54 -5.36 8.50
CA HIS A 179 9.81 -4.17 8.07
C HIS A 179 8.61 -3.87 8.97
N GLU A 180 8.86 -3.91 10.30
CA GLU A 180 7.87 -3.44 11.26
C GLU A 180 7.54 -1.98 11.00
N HIS A 181 6.26 -1.70 10.85
CA HIS A 181 5.79 -0.38 10.44
C HIS A 181 4.48 0.01 11.13
N ARG A 182 4.16 1.30 11.04
CA ARG A 182 2.90 1.83 11.57
C ARG A 182 2.31 2.90 10.66
N ALA A 183 1.00 3.12 10.76
CA ALA A 183 0.38 4.36 10.32
C ALA A 183 0.40 5.36 11.48
N VAL A 184 1.20 6.42 11.35
CA VAL A 184 1.30 7.48 12.35
C VAL A 184 -0.07 8.12 12.53
N THR A 185 -0.46 8.36 13.79
CA THR A 185 -1.76 8.93 14.12
C THR A 185 -2.03 10.18 13.31
N LEU A 186 -3.14 10.18 12.58
CA LEU A 186 -3.60 11.33 11.81
C LEU A 186 -4.10 12.40 12.76
N GLN A 187 -3.64 13.63 12.64
CA GLN A 187 -4.04 14.70 13.53
C GLN A 187 -5.18 15.55 12.97
N GLN A 188 -5.28 15.65 11.64
CA GLN A 188 -6.35 16.41 10.99
C GLN A 188 -6.65 15.87 9.59
N GLY A 189 -7.86 16.10 9.10
CA GLY A 189 -8.31 15.68 7.79
C GLY A 189 -8.60 14.19 7.72
N GLU A 190 -8.50 13.65 6.52
CA GLU A 190 -8.72 12.24 6.20
C GLU A 190 -7.56 11.71 5.37
N LYS A 191 -7.22 10.46 5.60
CA LYS A 191 -6.28 9.68 4.79
C LYS A 191 -6.99 8.46 4.25
N TYR A 192 -6.87 8.22 2.96
CA TYR A 192 -7.34 7.02 2.28
C TYR A 192 -6.16 6.27 1.68
N ILE A 193 -6.12 4.97 1.92
CA ILE A 193 -5.17 4.07 1.29
C ILE A 193 -5.89 2.88 0.67
N ALA A 194 -5.35 2.34 -0.42
CA ALA A 194 -5.69 1.00 -0.90
C ALA A 194 -4.54 0.06 -0.58
N THR A 195 -4.84 -1.20 -0.26
CA THR A 195 -3.83 -2.20 0.10
C THR A 195 -4.10 -3.56 -0.51
N THR A 196 -3.02 -4.30 -0.77
CA THR A 196 -3.02 -5.74 -1.05
C THR A 196 -1.69 -6.36 -0.67
N TRP A 197 -1.61 -7.68 -0.73
CA TRP A 197 -0.37 -8.45 -0.61
C TRP A 197 -0.11 -9.23 -1.90
N VAL A 198 1.15 -9.24 -2.32
CA VAL A 198 1.64 -10.14 -3.36
C VAL A 198 1.98 -11.46 -2.70
N VAL A 199 1.42 -12.55 -3.21
CA VAL A 199 1.63 -13.90 -2.68
C VAL A 199 2.02 -14.86 -3.82
N PHE A 200 2.57 -16.01 -3.49
CA PHE A 200 2.71 -17.09 -4.47
C PHE A 200 1.32 -17.56 -4.95
N ALA A 201 1.24 -17.82 -6.28
CA ALA A 201 0.00 -18.27 -6.93
C ALA A 201 -0.24 -19.77 -6.72
#